data_9d145fd8341f9f0434727642289cb327
#
_entry.id   9d145fd8341f9f0434727642289cb327
#
_cell.length_a   1.000
_cell.length_b   1.000
_cell.length_c   1.000
_cell.angle_alpha   90.00
_cell.angle_beta   90.00
_cell.angle_gamma   90.00
#
_symmetry.space_group_name_H-M   'P 1'
#
loop_
_entity.id
_entity.type
_entity.pdbx_description
1 polymer ?
#
loop_
_entity_poly.entity_id
_entity_poly.type
_entity_poly.pdbx_seq_one_letter_code
_entity_poly.pdbx_strand_id
1 'polypeptide(L)'
;GTNVMGYGLIKVKGSELTLIEFSDISLKKHDDHYLKLKYIFSGLTEIIEKYNPDEIAIEAPFFGKNVQSMLKLGRAQGVAMAAGLVREIPITEYSPKKIKMAITGNGNASKEQVAKMLKSILKFKEIPKKLDATDGLAAALRHYYISNSNNKIEKKYSSWSSYLKNNPEKKL
;
A
#
# COMPACT_ATOMS: atom_id res chain seq x y z
N GLY A 1 3.51 -0.27 -12.38
CA GLY A 1 3.29 -0.58 -13.80
C GLY A 1 4.01 -1.85 -14.24
N THR A 2 3.80 -2.31 -15.47
CA THR A 2 4.40 -3.56 -15.98
C THR A 2 5.92 -3.52 -16.21
N ASN A 3 6.57 -2.37 -16.03
CA ASN A 3 8.02 -2.19 -16.18
C ASN A 3 8.73 -1.92 -14.86
N VAL A 4 7.99 -1.52 -13.85
CA VAL A 4 8.53 -1.20 -12.51
C VAL A 4 7.45 -1.50 -11.49
N MET A 5 7.80 -2.17 -10.40
CA MET A 5 6.96 -2.37 -9.25
C MET A 5 7.59 -1.69 -8.05
N GLY A 6 6.94 -0.66 -7.51
CA GLY A 6 7.37 -0.01 -6.28
C GLY A 6 6.89 -0.75 -5.05
N TYR A 7 7.69 -0.72 -3.99
CA TYR A 7 7.32 -1.23 -2.68
C TYR A 7 7.80 -0.29 -1.56
N GLY A 8 7.15 -0.37 -0.42
CA GLY A 8 7.54 0.37 0.78
C GLY A 8 7.15 -0.37 2.03
N LEU A 9 8.05 -0.36 3.02
CA LEU A 9 7.86 -1.00 4.32
C LEU A 9 7.91 0.05 5.43
N ILE A 10 6.91 0.01 6.28
CA ILE A 10 6.82 0.81 7.49
C ILE A 10 6.65 -0.11 8.70
N LYS A 11 7.23 0.29 9.82
CA LYS A 11 7.03 -0.38 11.11
C LYS A 11 6.18 0.49 12.02
N VAL A 12 5.19 -0.13 12.64
CA VAL A 12 4.29 0.52 13.59
C VAL A 12 4.50 -0.09 14.97
N LYS A 13 4.80 0.74 15.97
CA LYS A 13 4.89 0.32 17.36
C LYS A 13 4.07 1.29 18.22
N GLY A 14 2.85 0.88 18.58
CA GLY A 14 1.89 1.78 19.21
C GLY A 14 1.49 2.93 18.27
N SER A 15 1.82 4.17 18.63
CA SER A 15 1.62 5.35 17.79
C SER A 15 2.87 5.76 16.97
N GLU A 16 3.98 5.09 17.20
CA GLU A 16 5.24 5.38 16.50
C GLU A 16 5.26 4.72 15.13
N LEU A 17 5.58 5.51 14.11
CA LEU A 17 5.67 5.11 12.72
C LEU A 17 7.11 5.29 12.22
N THR A 18 7.73 4.21 11.78
CA THR A 18 9.11 4.20 11.29
C THR A 18 9.16 3.69 9.86
N LEU A 19 9.82 4.42 8.98
CA LEU A 19 10.16 3.94 7.65
C LEU A 19 11.29 2.92 7.75
N ILE A 20 11.07 1.72 7.21
CA ILE A 20 12.10 0.66 7.16
C ILE A 20 12.83 0.72 5.83
N GLU A 21 12.11 0.59 4.73
CA GLU A 21 12.68 0.60 3.38
C GLU A 21 11.60 0.97 2.36
N PHE A 22 12.00 1.56 1.26
CA PHE A 22 11.19 1.65 0.04
C PHE A 22 12.10 1.64 -1.18
N SER A 23 11.69 0.94 -2.23
CA SER A 23 12.46 0.79 -3.45
C SER A 23 11.58 0.33 -4.61
N ASP A 24 12.20 -0.02 -5.72
CA ASP A 24 11.52 -0.56 -6.89
C ASP A 24 12.16 -1.87 -7.38
N ILE A 25 11.32 -2.80 -7.84
CA ILE A 25 11.72 -3.98 -8.60
C ILE A 25 11.67 -3.58 -10.07
N SER A 26 12.84 -3.48 -10.72
CA SER A 26 12.94 -3.12 -12.13
C SER A 26 12.71 -4.33 -13.02
N LEU A 27 11.70 -4.23 -13.90
CA LEU A 27 11.30 -5.28 -14.84
C LEU A 27 11.65 -4.92 -16.29
N LYS A 28 12.30 -3.76 -16.50
CA LYS A 28 12.62 -3.22 -17.84
C LYS A 28 13.55 -4.10 -18.66
N LYS A 29 14.39 -4.91 -18.00
CA LYS A 29 15.36 -5.80 -18.66
C LYS A 29 14.71 -7.03 -19.32
N HIS A 30 13.42 -7.23 -19.08
CA HIS A 30 12.69 -8.39 -19.57
C HIS A 30 11.59 -7.94 -20.51
N ASP A 31 11.64 -8.39 -21.78
CA ASP A 31 10.59 -8.10 -22.76
C ASP A 31 9.41 -9.05 -22.59
N ASP A 32 9.67 -10.30 -22.20
CA ASP A 32 8.64 -11.29 -21.96
C ASP A 32 7.83 -10.98 -20.69
N HIS A 33 6.51 -11.00 -20.84
CA HIS A 33 5.58 -10.73 -19.76
C HIS A 33 5.62 -11.82 -18.67
N TYR A 34 5.79 -13.08 -19.02
CA TYR A 34 5.86 -14.18 -18.05
C TYR A 34 7.13 -14.10 -17.20
N LEU A 35 8.26 -13.72 -17.79
CA LEU A 35 9.48 -13.45 -17.05
C LEU A 35 9.28 -12.29 -16.07
N LYS A 36 8.59 -11.21 -16.47
CA LYS A 36 8.25 -10.12 -15.54
C LYS A 36 7.45 -10.61 -14.33
N LEU A 37 6.44 -11.48 -14.55
CA LEU A 37 5.66 -12.07 -13.46
C LEU A 37 6.54 -12.91 -12.52
N LYS A 38 7.45 -13.73 -13.08
CA LYS A 38 8.42 -14.49 -12.28
C LYS A 38 9.27 -13.59 -11.39
N TYR A 39 9.81 -12.50 -11.94
CA TYR A 39 10.65 -11.57 -11.18
C TYR A 39 9.87 -10.76 -10.14
N ILE A 40 8.59 -10.46 -10.39
CA ILE A 40 7.70 -9.89 -9.37
C ILE A 40 7.56 -10.88 -8.20
N PHE A 41 7.23 -12.13 -8.49
CA PHE A 41 7.04 -13.14 -7.46
C PHE A 41 8.32 -13.37 -6.64
N SER A 42 9.46 -13.63 -7.28
CA SER A 42 10.71 -13.88 -6.58
C SER A 42 11.18 -12.68 -5.76
N GLY A 43 11.13 -11.47 -6.35
CA GLY A 43 11.55 -10.25 -5.63
C GLY A 43 10.67 -9.93 -4.43
N LEU A 44 9.34 -10.11 -4.54
CA LEU A 44 8.45 -9.94 -3.38
C LEU A 44 8.66 -11.04 -2.34
N THR A 45 8.90 -12.27 -2.78
CA THR A 45 9.23 -13.39 -1.88
C THR A 45 10.46 -13.06 -1.03
N GLU A 46 11.55 -12.58 -1.65
CA GLU A 46 12.78 -12.17 -0.96
C GLU A 46 12.51 -11.03 0.05
N ILE A 47 11.72 -10.03 -0.32
CA ILE A 47 11.34 -8.93 0.57
C ILE A 47 10.51 -9.45 1.76
N ILE A 48 9.52 -10.30 1.50
CA ILE A 48 8.67 -10.89 2.54
C ILE A 48 9.52 -11.74 3.50
N GLU A 49 10.41 -12.57 3.00
CA GLU A 49 11.30 -13.40 3.82
C GLU A 49 12.27 -12.57 4.66
N LYS A 50 12.78 -11.48 4.09
CA LYS A 50 13.71 -10.58 4.79
C LYS A 50 13.06 -9.80 5.93
N TYR A 51 11.84 -9.32 5.72
CA TYR A 51 11.20 -8.37 6.63
C TYR A 51 10.02 -8.95 7.43
N ASN A 52 9.51 -10.11 7.04
CA ASN A 52 8.36 -10.79 7.66
C ASN A 52 7.21 -9.82 8.01
N PRO A 53 6.58 -9.15 7.01
CA PRO A 53 5.54 -8.19 7.26
C PRO A 53 4.27 -8.87 7.80
N ASP A 54 3.57 -8.21 8.72
CA ASP A 54 2.30 -8.71 9.29
C ASP A 54 1.13 -8.52 8.33
N GLU A 55 1.16 -7.50 7.47
CA GLU A 55 0.07 -7.13 6.55
C GLU A 55 0.63 -6.56 5.24
N ILE A 56 -0.11 -6.74 4.15
CA ILE A 56 0.24 -6.20 2.84
C ILE A 56 -0.87 -5.27 2.33
N ALA A 57 -0.50 -4.06 1.95
CA ALA A 57 -1.36 -3.11 1.25
C ALA A 57 -0.99 -3.04 -0.23
N ILE A 58 -1.98 -3.17 -1.10
CA ILE A 58 -1.79 -3.12 -2.55
C ILE A 58 -2.64 -2.02 -3.17
N GLU A 59 -2.05 -1.28 -4.12
CA GLU A 59 -2.81 -0.36 -4.95
C GLU A 59 -3.64 -1.15 -5.96
N ALA A 60 -4.96 -0.96 -5.96
CA ALA A 60 -5.87 -1.59 -6.92
C ALA A 60 -5.59 -1.09 -8.35
N PRO A 61 -5.74 -1.95 -9.37
CA PRO A 61 -5.57 -1.55 -10.76
C PRO A 61 -6.54 -0.43 -11.12
N PHE A 62 -6.06 0.56 -11.86
CA PHE A 62 -6.90 1.63 -12.37
C PHE A 62 -7.52 1.22 -13.71
N PHE A 63 -8.82 1.46 -13.88
CA PHE A 63 -9.52 1.25 -15.14
C PHE A 63 -9.07 2.28 -16.17
N GLY A 64 -8.19 1.87 -17.07
CA GLY A 64 -7.71 2.68 -18.18
C GLY A 64 -8.39 2.32 -19.51
N LYS A 65 -8.19 3.15 -20.52
CA LYS A 65 -8.73 2.89 -21.88
C LYS A 65 -8.07 1.69 -22.58
N ASN A 66 -6.85 1.31 -22.18
CA ASN A 66 -6.12 0.21 -22.80
C ASN A 66 -6.30 -1.10 -22.03
N VAL A 67 -7.21 -1.94 -22.54
CA VAL A 67 -7.58 -3.25 -21.96
C VAL A 67 -6.36 -4.18 -21.81
N GLN A 68 -5.46 -4.21 -22.82
CA GLN A 68 -4.28 -5.07 -22.76
C GLN A 68 -3.32 -4.69 -21.62
N SER A 69 -3.15 -3.38 -21.40
CA SER A 69 -2.34 -2.88 -20.29
C SER A 69 -2.98 -3.23 -18.94
N MET A 70 -4.31 -3.14 -18.85
CA MET A 70 -5.05 -3.50 -17.63
C MET A 70 -4.94 -4.99 -17.32
N LEU A 71 -5.07 -5.87 -18.31
CA LEU A 71 -4.89 -7.33 -18.13
C LEU A 71 -3.49 -7.66 -17.65
N LYS A 72 -2.46 -7.04 -18.23
CA LYS A 72 -1.06 -7.21 -17.78
C LYS A 72 -0.86 -6.74 -16.35
N LEU A 73 -1.46 -5.60 -15.98
CA LEU A 73 -1.36 -5.06 -14.63
C LEU A 73 -2.10 -5.94 -13.61
N GLY A 74 -3.30 -6.44 -13.95
CA GLY A 74 -4.05 -7.36 -13.10
C GLY A 74 -3.30 -8.68 -12.85
N ARG A 75 -2.64 -9.24 -13.89
CA ARG A 75 -1.79 -10.44 -13.72
C ARG A 75 -0.61 -10.14 -12.78
N ALA A 76 0.06 -9.01 -12.93
CA ALA A 76 1.16 -8.60 -12.06
C ALA A 76 0.71 -8.44 -10.61
N GLN A 77 -0.46 -7.84 -10.40
CA GLN A 77 -1.07 -7.70 -9.08
C GLN A 77 -1.43 -9.06 -8.47
N GLY A 78 -2.07 -9.95 -9.23
CA GLY A 78 -2.40 -11.30 -8.76
C GLY A 78 -1.17 -12.09 -8.32
N VAL A 79 -0.05 -11.96 -9.05
CA VAL A 79 1.24 -12.57 -8.68
C VAL A 79 1.80 -11.93 -7.39
N ALA A 80 1.67 -10.61 -7.23
CA ALA A 80 2.08 -9.93 -6.00
C ALA A 80 1.26 -10.40 -4.79
N MET A 81 -0.05 -10.56 -4.97
CA MET A 81 -0.93 -11.14 -3.94
C MET A 81 -0.54 -12.58 -3.60
N ALA A 82 -0.29 -13.41 -4.60
CA ALA A 82 0.10 -14.80 -4.40
C ALA A 82 1.37 -14.93 -3.54
N ALA A 83 2.35 -14.05 -3.71
CA ALA A 83 3.56 -14.05 -2.88
C ALA A 83 3.28 -13.84 -1.39
N GLY A 84 2.27 -13.00 -1.04
CA GLY A 84 1.83 -12.80 0.33
C GLY A 84 0.94 -13.93 0.84
N LEU A 85 -0.04 -14.37 0.03
CA LEU A 85 -1.04 -15.37 0.41
C LEU A 85 -0.44 -16.74 0.70
N VAL A 86 0.62 -17.15 -0.03
CA VAL A 86 1.37 -18.40 0.25
C VAL A 86 1.95 -18.41 1.68
N ARG A 87 2.12 -17.23 2.29
CA ARG A 87 2.60 -17.07 3.67
C ARG A 87 1.51 -16.63 4.63
N GLU A 88 0.24 -16.77 4.21
CA GLU A 88 -0.96 -16.43 5.01
C GLU A 88 -0.98 -14.96 5.48
N ILE A 89 -0.27 -14.06 4.77
CA ILE A 89 -0.24 -12.63 5.12
C ILE A 89 -1.53 -11.97 4.61
N PRO A 90 -2.29 -11.28 5.49
CA PRO A 90 -3.49 -10.55 5.10
C PRO A 90 -3.20 -9.45 4.07
N ILE A 91 -4.07 -9.34 3.07
CA ILE A 91 -3.92 -8.36 2.00
C ILE A 91 -5.11 -7.41 1.98
N THR A 92 -4.83 -6.12 1.85
CA THR A 92 -5.86 -5.08 1.67
C THR A 92 -5.58 -4.25 0.42
N GLU A 93 -6.62 -4.07 -0.41
CA GLU A 93 -6.54 -3.26 -1.62
C GLU A 93 -7.10 -1.86 -1.43
N TYR A 94 -6.43 -0.88 -2.02
CA TYR A 94 -6.84 0.52 -2.00
C TYR A 94 -6.84 1.13 -3.40
N SER A 95 -7.91 1.84 -3.77
CA SER A 95 -7.90 2.60 -5.03
C SER A 95 -6.87 3.73 -4.98
N PRO A 96 -6.23 4.07 -6.12
CA PRO A 96 -5.26 5.17 -6.22
C PRO A 96 -5.79 6.49 -5.65
N LYS A 97 -7.04 6.80 -5.92
CA LYS A 97 -7.72 8.01 -5.43
C LYS A 97 -7.82 8.04 -3.89
N LYS A 98 -8.13 6.90 -3.26
CA LYS A 98 -8.20 6.78 -1.80
C LYS A 98 -6.82 6.90 -1.16
N ILE A 99 -5.77 6.35 -1.80
CA ILE A 99 -4.38 6.49 -1.34
C ILE A 99 -3.97 7.96 -1.37
N LYS A 100 -4.12 8.63 -2.51
CA LYS A 100 -3.78 10.06 -2.66
C LYS A 100 -4.53 10.94 -1.68
N MET A 101 -5.84 10.74 -1.53
CA MET A 101 -6.68 11.47 -0.58
C MET A 101 -6.17 11.34 0.85
N ALA A 102 -5.76 10.15 1.27
CA ALA A 102 -5.27 9.92 2.62
C ALA A 102 -3.93 10.62 2.91
N ILE A 103 -3.06 10.73 1.90
CA ILE A 103 -1.72 11.30 2.05
C ILE A 103 -1.74 12.83 1.91
N THR A 104 -2.50 13.35 0.95
CA THR A 104 -2.44 14.77 0.55
C THR A 104 -3.71 15.56 0.83
N GLY A 105 -4.80 14.92 1.24
CA GLY A 105 -6.13 15.52 1.30
C GLY A 105 -6.78 15.75 -0.08
N ASN A 106 -6.11 15.34 -1.18
CA ASN A 106 -6.59 15.51 -2.55
C ASN A 106 -6.41 14.22 -3.37
N GLY A 107 -7.52 13.58 -3.74
CA GLY A 107 -7.49 12.34 -4.54
C GLY A 107 -6.96 12.50 -5.97
N ASN A 108 -6.82 13.73 -6.46
CA ASN A 108 -6.28 14.06 -7.77
C ASN A 108 -4.82 14.58 -7.70
N ALA A 109 -4.17 14.50 -6.53
CA ALA A 109 -2.79 14.93 -6.36
C ALA A 109 -1.84 14.26 -7.36
N SER A 110 -0.81 14.97 -7.80
CA SER A 110 0.24 14.41 -8.63
C SER A 110 1.15 13.46 -7.84
N LYS A 111 1.91 12.61 -8.53
CA LYS A 111 2.90 11.73 -7.87
C LYS A 111 3.95 12.52 -7.08
N GLU A 112 4.35 13.67 -7.60
CA GLU A 112 5.32 14.58 -6.96
C GLU A 112 4.76 15.17 -5.66
N GLN A 113 3.48 15.54 -5.64
CA GLN A 113 2.80 16.02 -4.43
C GLN A 113 2.73 14.92 -3.36
N VAL A 114 2.36 13.70 -3.76
CA VAL A 114 2.35 12.54 -2.87
C VAL A 114 3.75 12.28 -2.31
N ALA A 115 4.78 12.25 -3.14
CA ALA A 115 6.17 12.01 -2.72
C ALA A 115 6.67 13.07 -1.73
N LYS A 116 6.36 14.37 -1.95
CA LYS A 116 6.69 15.47 -1.03
C LYS A 116 6.02 15.29 0.33
N MET A 117 4.73 14.90 0.35
CA MET A 117 4.02 14.64 1.61
C MET A 117 4.59 13.43 2.34
N LEU A 118 4.87 12.34 1.64
CA LEU A 118 5.52 11.16 2.23
C LEU A 118 6.87 11.51 2.85
N LYS A 119 7.69 12.32 2.16
CA LYS A 119 8.96 12.80 2.70
C LYS A 119 8.78 13.58 4.01
N SER A 120 7.79 14.45 4.08
CA SER A 120 7.47 15.23 5.28
C SER A 120 7.02 14.34 6.44
N ILE A 121 6.14 13.36 6.17
CA ILE A 121 5.54 12.48 7.19
C ILE A 121 6.58 11.47 7.72
N LEU A 122 7.32 10.83 6.82
CA LEU A 122 8.25 9.74 7.14
C LEU A 122 9.70 10.19 7.28
N LYS A 123 9.98 11.48 7.06
CA LYS A 123 11.28 12.16 7.29
C LYS A 123 12.48 11.51 6.58
N PHE A 124 12.30 10.96 5.39
CA PHE A 124 13.41 10.43 4.61
C PHE A 124 14.19 11.55 3.87
N LYS A 125 15.47 11.31 3.59
CA LYS A 125 16.40 12.35 3.13
C LYS A 125 16.09 12.87 1.73
N GLU A 126 15.87 11.98 0.76
CA GLU A 126 15.73 12.34 -0.65
C GLU A 126 14.53 11.64 -1.29
N ILE A 127 13.83 12.38 -2.17
CA ILE A 127 12.79 11.80 -3.02
C ILE A 127 13.49 11.07 -4.17
N PRO A 128 13.19 9.79 -4.43
CA PRO A 128 13.82 9.04 -5.50
C PRO A 128 13.46 9.65 -6.86
N LYS A 129 14.39 9.59 -7.82
CA LYS A 129 14.15 10.05 -9.20
C LYS A 129 12.98 9.34 -9.87
N LYS A 130 12.76 8.06 -9.52
CA LYS A 130 11.60 7.26 -9.96
C LYS A 130 10.58 7.20 -8.84
N LEU A 131 9.41 7.78 -9.07
CA LEU A 131 8.35 7.89 -8.06
C LEU A 131 7.57 6.59 -7.83
N ASP A 132 7.79 5.53 -8.63
CA ASP A 132 7.10 4.25 -8.46
C ASP A 132 7.36 3.62 -7.06
N ALA A 133 8.57 3.81 -6.50
CA ALA A 133 8.87 3.39 -5.13
C ALA A 133 7.99 4.10 -4.09
N THR A 134 7.60 5.34 -4.34
CA THR A 134 6.73 6.10 -3.44
C THR A 134 5.26 5.67 -3.52
N ASP A 135 4.82 5.04 -4.60
CA ASP A 135 3.45 4.52 -4.73
C ASP A 135 3.22 3.37 -3.73
N GLY A 136 4.17 2.42 -3.62
CA GLY A 136 4.11 1.35 -2.62
C GLY A 136 4.15 1.87 -1.18
N LEU A 137 5.00 2.86 -0.92
CA LEU A 137 5.07 3.51 0.40
C LEU A 137 3.78 4.25 0.76
N ALA A 138 3.14 4.89 -0.22
CA ALA A 138 1.85 5.55 -0.03
C ALA A 138 0.73 4.56 0.33
N ALA A 139 0.71 3.38 -0.29
CA ALA A 139 -0.24 2.31 0.05
C ALA A 139 -0.06 1.83 1.50
N ALA A 140 1.18 1.60 1.93
CA ALA A 140 1.51 1.22 3.30
C ALA A 140 1.08 2.29 4.32
N LEU A 141 1.35 3.57 4.06
CA LEU A 141 0.95 4.67 4.94
C LEU A 141 -0.59 4.83 5.00
N ARG A 142 -1.28 4.66 3.87
CA ARG A 142 -2.75 4.63 3.85
C ARG A 142 -3.30 3.53 4.74
N HIS A 143 -2.71 2.35 4.68
CA HIS A 143 -3.10 1.20 5.49
C HIS A 143 -2.92 1.48 6.99
N TYR A 144 -1.79 2.05 7.38
CA TYR A 144 -1.54 2.50 8.75
C TYR A 144 -2.63 3.44 9.27
N TYR A 145 -3.06 4.43 8.47
CA TYR A 145 -4.09 5.37 8.91
C TYR A 145 -5.44 4.71 9.20
N ILE A 146 -5.82 3.69 8.42
CA ILE A 146 -7.07 2.96 8.65
C ILE A 146 -6.95 2.09 9.91
N SER A 147 -5.91 1.28 10.01
CA SER A 147 -5.70 0.38 11.15
C SER A 147 -5.62 1.17 12.46
N ASN A 148 -4.92 2.30 12.46
CA ASN A 148 -4.82 3.17 13.63
C ASN A 148 -6.15 3.88 13.98
N SER A 149 -6.97 4.20 12.99
CA SER A 149 -8.30 4.78 13.22
C SER A 149 -9.25 3.76 13.84
N ASN A 150 -9.25 2.52 13.36
CA ASN A 150 -10.06 1.44 13.89
C ASN A 150 -9.68 1.12 15.34
N ASN A 151 -8.38 1.02 15.64
CA ASN A 151 -7.89 0.81 17.00
C ASN A 151 -8.27 1.92 17.98
N LYS A 152 -8.40 3.17 17.53
CA LYS A 152 -8.89 4.28 18.36
C LYS A 152 -10.39 4.18 18.64
N ILE A 153 -11.18 3.69 17.70
CA ILE A 153 -12.62 3.49 17.87
C ILE A 153 -12.89 2.35 18.84
N GLU A 154 -12.20 1.21 18.69
CA GLU A 154 -12.33 0.07 19.61
C GLU A 154 -11.93 0.41 21.04
N LYS A 155 -10.88 1.24 21.24
CA LYS A 155 -10.49 1.72 22.57
C LYS A 155 -11.46 2.70 23.18
N LYS A 156 -12.29 3.39 22.39
CA LYS A 156 -13.25 4.39 22.89
C LYS A 156 -14.50 3.73 23.48
N TYR A 157 -14.86 2.56 23.01
CA TYR A 157 -16.09 1.85 23.46
C TYR A 157 -15.78 0.36 23.69
N SER A 158 -15.98 -0.10 24.92
CA SER A 158 -15.73 -1.49 25.31
C SER A 158 -16.81 -2.46 24.81
N SER A 159 -17.96 -1.95 24.35
CA SER A 159 -19.09 -2.74 23.84
C SER A 159 -20.03 -1.87 23.01
N TRP A 160 -20.89 -2.51 22.20
CA TRP A 160 -21.96 -1.84 21.46
C TRP A 160 -22.91 -1.07 22.38
N SER A 161 -23.21 -1.60 23.56
CA SER A 161 -24.01 -0.93 24.59
C SER A 161 -23.36 0.36 25.08
N SER A 162 -22.03 0.38 25.25
CA SER A 162 -21.24 1.57 25.60
C SER A 162 -21.25 2.60 24.48
N TYR A 163 -21.19 2.15 23.22
CA TYR A 163 -21.32 3.03 22.06
C TYR A 163 -22.69 3.72 21.99
N LEU A 164 -23.79 2.96 22.15
CA LEU A 164 -25.15 3.46 22.08
C LEU A 164 -25.50 4.41 23.25
N LYS A 165 -24.92 4.22 24.43
CA LYS A 165 -25.06 5.18 25.53
C LYS A 165 -24.52 6.56 25.21
N ASN A 166 -23.42 6.64 24.46
CA ASN A 166 -22.77 7.88 24.07
C ASN A 166 -23.26 8.46 22.72
N ASN A 167 -24.12 7.73 22.02
CA ASN A 167 -24.74 8.13 20.75
C ASN A 167 -26.23 7.76 20.74
N PRO A 168 -27.05 8.38 21.59
CA PRO A 168 -28.46 8.00 21.78
C PRO A 168 -29.30 8.13 20.51
N GLU A 169 -28.92 9.00 19.58
CA GLU A 169 -29.54 9.19 18.27
C GLU A 169 -29.42 7.98 17.34
N LYS A 170 -28.56 7.02 17.66
CA LYS A 170 -28.32 5.78 16.87
C LYS A 170 -29.00 4.53 17.47
N LYS A 171 -29.83 4.71 18.50
CA LYS A 171 -30.73 3.66 18.93
C LYS A 171 -31.91 3.59 17.95
N LEU A 172 -32.02 2.45 17.27
CA LEU A 172 -33.22 2.10 16.50
C LEU A 172 -34.41 1.85 17.41
#